data_3b907ef0d9e6f3504d12d6b1afd5719a
#
_entry.id   3b907ef0d9e6f3504d12d6b1afd5719a
#
_cell.length_a   1.000
_cell.length_b   1.000
_cell.length_c   1.000
_cell.angle_alpha   90.00
_cell.angle_beta   90.00
_cell.angle_gamma   90.00
#
_symmetry.space_group_name_H-M   'P 1'
#
loop_
_entity.id
_entity.type
_entity.pdbx_description
1 polymer ?
#
loop_
_entity_poly.entity_id
_entity_poly.type
_entity_poly.pdbx_seq_one_letter_code
_entity_poly.pdbx_strand_id
1 'polypeptide(L)'
;MADHTQNGNQNGNLGSSSSTLRLKLGLAEMLKGGVIMDVMNVEQARIAEEAGAISVMALERVPAMIRAEGGVARMASPKLIKQIMAAVTIPVMAKARIGHFVEAQVLQSIGVDFIDESEVLTPADEVHHIDKHAFTTPFVCGARNLGEALRRIAEGAAMIRTKGEPGTGDVVHAVQHMRQIVREIRALTVLGDEELYNAAKVHGAPYELVRMVAKSGKLPVPNFSAGGIATPADAALMMQLGAETIFVGSGIFMKERDTPLDVENNPLEREEAVSRARAIVIATTHFNDPRIVAEASEAVTGTMKGLAAAAIEEQDLMQTRGW
;
A
#
# COMPACT_ATOMS: atom_id res chain seq x y z
N MET A 1 -47.99 3.89 -40.19
CA MET A 1 -47.30 5.18 -40.07
C MET A 1 -47.26 5.53 -38.59
N ALA A 2 -46.17 5.33 -37.93
CA ALA A 2 -45.79 6.02 -36.68
C ALA A 2 -44.28 5.82 -36.51
N ASP A 3 -43.60 6.89 -36.68
CA ASP A 3 -42.15 7.07 -36.59
C ASP A 3 -41.76 7.16 -35.09
N HIS A 4 -40.85 6.33 -34.63
CA HIS A 4 -40.23 6.43 -33.31
C HIS A 4 -38.74 6.48 -33.44
N THR A 5 -38.22 7.64 -33.75
CA THR A 5 -36.82 8.04 -33.54
C THR A 5 -36.59 8.24 -32.06
N GLN A 6 -35.93 7.30 -31.39
CA GLN A 6 -35.28 7.52 -30.10
C GLN A 6 -33.82 7.92 -30.31
N ASN A 7 -33.55 9.20 -30.18
CA ASN A 7 -32.21 9.76 -30.02
C ASN A 7 -31.80 9.59 -28.56
N GLY A 8 -31.03 8.55 -28.26
CA GLY A 8 -30.41 8.33 -26.95
C GLY A 8 -29.14 9.20 -26.81
N ASN A 9 -29.23 10.14 -25.88
CA ASN A 9 -28.20 11.09 -25.52
C ASN A 9 -27.00 10.34 -24.83
N GLN A 10 -25.93 10.05 -25.56
CA GLN A 10 -24.72 9.36 -25.04
C GLN A 10 -23.65 10.30 -24.46
N ASN A 11 -23.95 11.59 -24.28
CA ASN A 11 -22.94 12.58 -23.87
C ASN A 11 -22.81 12.80 -22.33
N GLY A 12 -23.49 12.02 -21.50
CA GLY A 12 -23.47 12.22 -20.03
C GLY A 12 -22.31 11.55 -19.27
N ASN A 13 -21.58 10.59 -19.87
CA ASN A 13 -20.76 9.67 -19.08
C ASN A 13 -19.24 9.95 -19.12
N LEU A 14 -18.73 10.74 -20.04
CA LEU A 14 -17.29 11.03 -20.14
C LEU A 14 -16.81 12.10 -19.14
N GLY A 15 -17.66 13.01 -18.73
CA GLY A 15 -17.34 14.06 -17.76
C GLY A 15 -17.30 13.56 -16.32
N SER A 16 -18.15 12.59 -15.95
CA SER A 16 -18.21 12.07 -14.57
C SER A 16 -17.03 11.11 -14.27
N SER A 17 -16.58 10.32 -15.24
CA SER A 17 -15.44 9.41 -15.06
C SER A 17 -14.11 10.17 -14.88
N SER A 18 -13.92 11.28 -15.59
CA SER A 18 -12.69 12.09 -15.43
C SER A 18 -12.67 12.86 -14.10
N SER A 19 -13.81 13.32 -13.59
CA SER A 19 -13.90 13.98 -12.28
C SER A 19 -13.66 13.01 -11.12
N THR A 20 -14.19 11.80 -11.20
CA THR A 20 -13.97 10.74 -10.20
C THR A 20 -12.50 10.32 -10.15
N LEU A 21 -11.83 10.14 -11.29
CA LEU A 21 -10.41 9.82 -11.32
C LEU A 21 -9.56 10.94 -10.71
N ARG A 22 -9.85 12.21 -11.02
CA ARG A 22 -9.15 13.36 -10.43
C ARG A 22 -9.31 13.41 -8.91
N LEU A 23 -10.48 13.11 -8.39
CA LEU A 23 -10.74 13.05 -6.96
C LEU A 23 -9.91 11.93 -6.31
N LYS A 24 -9.93 10.72 -6.87
CA LYS A 24 -9.13 9.59 -6.37
C LYS A 24 -7.64 9.90 -6.32
N LEU A 25 -7.10 10.52 -7.38
CA LEU A 25 -5.69 10.94 -7.43
C LEU A 25 -5.39 12.04 -6.42
N GLY A 26 -6.29 13.02 -6.24
CA GLY A 26 -6.14 14.07 -5.24
C GLY A 26 -6.08 13.53 -3.81
N LEU A 27 -6.94 12.57 -3.48
CA LEU A 27 -6.93 11.88 -2.18
C LEU A 27 -5.61 11.11 -1.97
N ALA A 28 -5.11 10.43 -3.00
CA ALA A 28 -3.83 9.72 -2.95
C ALA A 28 -2.63 10.68 -2.74
N GLU A 29 -2.62 11.82 -3.43
CA GLU A 29 -1.56 12.84 -3.30
C GLU A 29 -1.49 13.43 -1.87
N MET A 30 -2.60 13.51 -1.15
CA MET A 30 -2.63 14.00 0.23
C MET A 30 -1.90 13.08 1.23
N LEU A 31 -1.64 11.84 0.85
CA LEU A 31 -0.94 10.88 1.70
C LEU A 31 0.59 10.92 1.56
N LYS A 32 1.13 11.78 0.70
CA LYS A 32 2.58 11.87 0.49
C LYS A 32 3.31 12.45 1.70
N GLY A 33 4.48 11.91 1.98
CA GLY A 33 5.38 12.38 3.05
C GLY A 33 5.08 11.84 4.43
N GLY A 34 4.07 10.97 4.58
CA GLY A 34 3.68 10.45 5.87
C GLY A 34 3.84 8.94 6.05
N VAL A 35 3.20 8.42 7.08
CA VAL A 35 3.20 7.00 7.44
C VAL A 35 1.77 6.49 7.51
N ILE A 36 1.52 5.34 6.91
CA ILE A 36 0.28 4.58 7.01
C ILE A 36 0.56 3.36 7.88
N MET A 37 -0.21 3.18 8.95
CA MET A 37 0.03 2.13 9.94
C MET A 37 -1.04 1.04 9.89
N ASP A 38 -0.60 -0.22 9.79
CA ASP A 38 -1.49 -1.38 9.93
C ASP A 38 -1.92 -1.52 11.40
N VAL A 39 -3.23 -1.64 11.64
CA VAL A 39 -3.81 -1.70 12.99
C VAL A 39 -4.84 -2.82 13.09
N MET A 40 -4.89 -3.52 14.24
CA MET A 40 -5.76 -4.67 14.49
C MET A 40 -6.91 -4.35 15.47
N ASN A 41 -6.85 -3.23 16.16
CA ASN A 41 -7.87 -2.81 17.13
C ASN A 41 -7.92 -1.29 17.26
N VAL A 42 -8.90 -0.82 18.04
CA VAL A 42 -9.15 0.62 18.26
C VAL A 42 -7.97 1.31 18.94
N GLU A 43 -7.34 0.65 19.92
CA GLU A 43 -6.24 1.27 20.66
C GLU A 43 -4.99 1.45 19.79
N GLN A 44 -4.66 0.47 18.95
CA GLN A 44 -3.59 0.61 17.97
C GLN A 44 -3.88 1.75 16.98
N ALA A 45 -5.13 1.93 16.56
CA ALA A 45 -5.52 3.02 15.68
C ALA A 45 -5.33 4.39 16.33
N ARG A 46 -5.69 4.53 17.62
CA ARG A 46 -5.45 5.75 18.40
C ARG A 46 -3.96 6.03 18.59
N ILE A 47 -3.17 4.99 18.88
CA ILE A 47 -1.70 5.12 18.99
C ILE A 47 -1.13 5.61 17.66
N ALA A 48 -1.57 5.06 16.53
CA ALA A 48 -1.12 5.48 15.21
C ALA A 48 -1.42 6.96 14.94
N GLU A 49 -2.65 7.40 15.21
CA GLU A 49 -3.05 8.80 15.07
C GLU A 49 -2.28 9.73 16.04
N GLU A 50 -2.13 9.35 17.30
CA GLU A 50 -1.34 10.07 18.30
C GLU A 50 0.13 10.21 17.90
N ALA A 51 0.69 9.20 17.26
CA ALA A 51 2.06 9.21 16.76
C ALA A 51 2.26 10.08 15.51
N GLY A 52 1.18 10.51 14.86
CA GLY A 52 1.22 11.32 13.64
C GLY A 52 1.12 10.54 12.34
N ALA A 53 0.54 9.33 12.37
CA ALA A 53 0.16 8.63 11.14
C ALA A 53 -0.84 9.46 10.34
N ILE A 54 -0.71 9.42 9.01
CA ILE A 54 -1.62 10.14 8.10
C ILE A 54 -2.83 9.29 7.69
N SER A 55 -2.77 7.99 7.93
CA SER A 55 -3.84 7.03 7.68
C SER A 55 -3.56 5.74 8.45
N VAL A 56 -4.59 4.94 8.67
CA VAL A 56 -4.45 3.58 9.21
C VAL A 56 -5.02 2.55 8.23
N MET A 57 -4.47 1.35 8.27
CA MET A 57 -4.94 0.18 7.52
C MET A 57 -5.54 -0.82 8.50
N ALA A 58 -6.86 -1.00 8.44
CA ALA A 58 -7.59 -1.90 9.33
C ALA A 58 -7.40 -3.37 8.91
N LEU A 59 -6.90 -4.20 9.81
CA LEU A 59 -6.63 -5.63 9.63
C LEU A 59 -7.15 -6.43 10.83
N GLU A 60 -7.48 -7.70 10.63
CA GLU A 60 -7.66 -8.64 11.76
C GLU A 60 -6.33 -9.20 12.25
N ARG A 61 -5.38 -9.40 11.33
CA ARG A 61 -4.04 -9.92 11.59
C ARG A 61 -3.04 -9.15 10.76
N VAL A 62 -1.96 -8.71 11.39
CA VAL A 62 -0.84 -8.14 10.63
C VAL A 62 -0.10 -9.24 9.85
N PRO A 63 0.67 -8.87 8.80
CA PRO A 63 1.32 -9.86 7.94
C PRO A 63 2.18 -10.89 8.67
N ALA A 64 2.86 -10.53 9.76
CA ALA A 64 3.66 -11.47 10.55
C ALA A 64 2.81 -12.59 11.16
N MET A 65 1.63 -12.26 11.69
CA MET A 65 0.68 -13.25 12.23
C MET A 65 0.12 -14.14 11.12
N ILE A 66 -0.22 -13.56 9.95
CA ILE A 66 -0.70 -14.33 8.79
C ILE A 66 0.32 -15.40 8.40
N ARG A 67 1.62 -15.05 8.42
CA ARG A 67 2.70 -16.02 8.15
C ARG A 67 2.82 -17.09 9.22
N ALA A 68 2.74 -16.70 10.49
CA ALA A 68 2.92 -17.62 11.61
C ALA A 68 1.78 -18.62 11.73
N GLU A 69 0.54 -18.16 11.56
CA GLU A 69 -0.66 -18.99 11.69
C GLU A 69 -0.97 -19.79 10.43
N GLY A 70 -0.58 -19.28 9.25
CA GLY A 70 -0.94 -19.88 7.96
C GLY A 70 -2.44 -19.79 7.64
N GLY A 71 -2.89 -20.64 6.73
CA GLY A 71 -4.30 -20.73 6.34
C GLY A 71 -4.76 -19.59 5.44
N VAL A 72 -6.08 -19.42 5.32
CA VAL A 72 -6.70 -18.42 4.43
C VAL A 72 -6.87 -17.10 5.15
N ALA A 73 -6.12 -16.07 4.71
CA ALA A 73 -6.28 -14.70 5.17
C ALA A 73 -7.33 -13.98 4.32
N ARG A 74 -8.32 -13.37 4.97
CA ARG A 74 -9.47 -12.70 4.34
C ARG A 74 -9.55 -11.24 4.75
N MET A 75 -10.47 -10.51 4.14
CA MET A 75 -10.87 -9.16 4.54
C MET A 75 -11.20 -9.11 6.03
N ALA A 76 -10.80 -8.04 6.71
CA ALA A 76 -11.17 -7.82 8.11
C ALA A 76 -12.69 -7.67 8.28
N SER A 77 -13.18 -8.03 9.47
CA SER A 77 -14.61 -7.91 9.77
C SER A 77 -15.11 -6.48 9.60
N PRO A 78 -16.23 -6.25 8.88
CA PRO A 78 -16.84 -4.92 8.76
C PRO A 78 -17.14 -4.27 10.11
N LYS A 79 -17.43 -5.06 11.14
CA LYS A 79 -17.64 -4.56 12.51
C LYS A 79 -16.37 -3.93 13.08
N LEU A 80 -15.23 -4.61 12.94
CA LEU A 80 -13.93 -4.10 13.39
C LEU A 80 -13.55 -2.83 12.63
N ILE A 81 -13.68 -2.85 11.29
CA ILE A 81 -13.37 -1.68 10.45
C ILE A 81 -14.18 -0.46 10.88
N LYS A 82 -15.51 -0.61 11.09
CA LYS A 82 -16.37 0.48 11.58
C LYS A 82 -15.98 0.98 12.97
N GLN A 83 -15.53 0.10 13.86
CA GLN A 83 -15.04 0.50 15.19
C GLN A 83 -13.78 1.35 15.08
N ILE A 84 -12.84 0.98 14.21
CA ILE A 84 -11.63 1.75 13.92
C ILE A 84 -12.00 3.09 13.31
N MET A 85 -12.86 3.11 12.28
CA MET A 85 -13.33 4.35 11.63
C MET A 85 -13.99 5.33 12.62
N ALA A 86 -14.71 4.82 13.62
CA ALA A 86 -15.34 5.65 14.64
C ALA A 86 -14.35 6.18 15.70
N ALA A 87 -13.14 5.63 15.77
CA ALA A 87 -12.17 5.91 16.83
C ALA A 87 -11.09 6.91 16.45
N VAL A 88 -10.89 7.17 15.16
CA VAL A 88 -9.86 8.07 14.61
C VAL A 88 -10.47 9.08 13.65
N THR A 89 -9.74 10.18 13.42
CA THR A 89 -10.14 11.25 12.48
C THR A 89 -9.37 11.18 11.16
N ILE A 90 -8.28 10.43 11.14
CA ILE A 90 -7.47 10.18 9.94
C ILE A 90 -8.12 9.12 9.04
N PRO A 91 -7.86 9.14 7.72
CA PRO A 91 -8.40 8.18 6.78
C PRO A 91 -8.17 6.72 7.18
N VAL A 92 -9.15 5.86 6.92
CA VAL A 92 -9.08 4.42 7.20
C VAL A 92 -9.09 3.64 5.89
N MET A 93 -8.06 2.83 5.71
CA MET A 93 -7.93 1.86 4.62
C MET A 93 -8.34 0.47 5.08
N ALA A 94 -8.75 -0.38 4.15
CA ALA A 94 -8.94 -1.81 4.41
C ALA A 94 -8.53 -2.65 3.20
N LYS A 95 -8.16 -3.93 3.46
CA LYS A 95 -7.68 -4.85 2.42
C LYS A 95 -8.80 -5.72 1.86
N ALA A 96 -8.84 -5.84 0.53
CA ALA A 96 -9.59 -6.85 -0.19
C ALA A 96 -8.63 -7.88 -0.78
N ARG A 97 -9.05 -9.14 -0.91
CA ARG A 97 -8.30 -10.18 -1.60
C ARG A 97 -8.18 -9.86 -3.09
N ILE A 98 -7.08 -10.24 -3.70
CA ILE A 98 -6.89 -10.08 -5.15
C ILE A 98 -8.05 -10.77 -5.88
N GLY A 99 -8.70 -10.05 -6.81
CA GLY A 99 -9.83 -10.51 -7.62
C GLY A 99 -11.18 -10.58 -6.89
N HIS A 100 -11.22 -10.32 -5.59
CA HIS A 100 -12.46 -10.44 -4.82
C HIS A 100 -13.27 -9.13 -4.85
N PHE A 101 -13.89 -8.83 -5.98
CA PHE A 101 -14.63 -7.59 -6.16
C PHE A 101 -15.81 -7.41 -5.17
N VAL A 102 -16.38 -8.50 -4.64
CA VAL A 102 -17.47 -8.40 -3.64
C VAL A 102 -16.92 -7.90 -2.28
N GLU A 103 -15.71 -8.33 -1.85
CA GLU A 103 -15.07 -7.72 -0.66
C GLU A 103 -14.89 -6.21 -0.87
N ALA A 104 -14.43 -5.79 -2.04
CA ALA A 104 -14.29 -4.36 -2.35
C ALA A 104 -15.64 -3.61 -2.34
N GLN A 105 -16.72 -4.23 -2.84
CA GLN A 105 -18.08 -3.68 -2.75
C GLN A 105 -18.54 -3.50 -1.31
N VAL A 106 -18.27 -4.48 -0.44
CA VAL A 106 -18.55 -4.40 1.00
C VAL A 106 -17.76 -3.24 1.63
N LEU A 107 -16.46 -3.15 1.36
CA LEU A 107 -15.60 -2.08 1.90
C LEU A 107 -16.08 -0.71 1.45
N GLN A 108 -16.38 -0.53 0.16
CA GLN A 108 -16.95 0.72 -0.34
C GLN A 108 -18.29 1.05 0.33
N SER A 109 -19.16 0.05 0.55
CA SER A 109 -20.48 0.25 1.15
C SER A 109 -20.44 0.71 2.62
N ILE A 110 -19.39 0.34 3.34
CA ILE A 110 -19.18 0.78 4.74
C ILE A 110 -18.43 2.11 4.83
N GLY A 111 -17.97 2.64 3.70
CA GLY A 111 -17.39 3.98 3.61
C GLY A 111 -15.91 4.07 3.96
N VAL A 112 -15.09 3.02 3.71
CA VAL A 112 -13.64 3.15 3.86
C VAL A 112 -13.09 4.18 2.88
N ASP A 113 -12.05 4.89 3.27
CA ASP A 113 -11.46 5.95 2.45
C ASP A 113 -10.62 5.40 1.29
N PHE A 114 -9.99 4.23 1.47
CA PHE A 114 -9.19 3.56 0.45
C PHE A 114 -9.31 2.04 0.58
N ILE A 115 -9.14 1.33 -0.53
CA ILE A 115 -9.10 -0.13 -0.58
C ILE A 115 -7.73 -0.59 -1.06
N ASP A 116 -7.07 -1.48 -0.33
CA ASP A 116 -5.85 -2.17 -0.78
C ASP A 116 -6.22 -3.55 -1.33
N GLU A 117 -6.17 -3.70 -2.66
CA GLU A 117 -6.22 -5.02 -3.29
C GLU A 117 -4.87 -5.70 -3.10
N SER A 118 -4.81 -6.62 -2.14
CA SER A 118 -3.57 -6.97 -1.47
C SER A 118 -3.17 -8.43 -1.60
N GLU A 119 -1.92 -8.65 -2.00
CA GLU A 119 -1.23 -9.94 -2.00
C GLU A 119 -0.98 -10.52 -0.58
N VAL A 120 -1.09 -9.68 0.46
CA VAL A 120 -0.97 -10.12 1.87
C VAL A 120 -2.09 -11.09 2.23
N LEU A 121 -3.30 -10.82 1.73
CA LEU A 121 -4.42 -11.74 1.87
C LEU A 121 -4.30 -12.88 0.86
N THR A 122 -4.99 -13.99 1.13
CA THR A 122 -5.02 -15.12 0.20
C THR A 122 -5.80 -14.73 -1.04
N PRO A 123 -5.23 -14.79 -2.26
CA PRO A 123 -5.95 -14.43 -3.49
C PRO A 123 -7.26 -15.21 -3.64
N ALA A 124 -8.28 -14.55 -4.15
CA ALA A 124 -9.54 -15.18 -4.54
C ALA A 124 -9.57 -15.55 -6.03
N ASP A 125 -8.73 -14.86 -6.82
CA ASP A 125 -8.53 -15.13 -8.25
C ASP A 125 -7.02 -15.03 -8.54
N GLU A 126 -6.46 -16.04 -9.21
CA GLU A 126 -5.04 -16.09 -9.56
C GLU A 126 -4.73 -15.36 -10.87
N VAL A 127 -5.76 -15.06 -11.67
CA VAL A 127 -5.62 -14.49 -13.02
C VAL A 127 -6.10 -13.04 -13.09
N HIS A 128 -7.23 -12.73 -12.44
CA HIS A 128 -7.89 -11.45 -12.59
C HIS A 128 -7.77 -10.59 -11.33
N HIS A 129 -7.40 -9.33 -11.54
CA HIS A 129 -7.55 -8.28 -10.54
C HIS A 129 -8.93 -7.62 -10.65
N ILE A 130 -9.30 -6.91 -9.58
CA ILE A 130 -10.56 -6.14 -9.54
C ILE A 130 -10.50 -5.02 -10.60
N ASP A 131 -11.57 -4.83 -11.37
CA ASP A 131 -11.77 -3.63 -12.18
C ASP A 131 -12.10 -2.43 -11.27
N LYS A 132 -11.10 -1.61 -11.00
CA LYS A 132 -11.17 -0.48 -10.07
C LYS A 132 -11.88 0.74 -10.65
N HIS A 133 -12.14 0.72 -11.96
CA HIS A 133 -12.95 1.76 -12.62
C HIS A 133 -14.42 1.68 -12.21
N ALA A 134 -14.89 0.50 -11.80
CA ALA A 134 -16.24 0.28 -11.31
C ALA A 134 -16.53 0.87 -9.91
N PHE A 135 -15.50 1.39 -9.21
CA PHE A 135 -15.59 1.87 -7.83
C PHE A 135 -15.38 3.37 -7.75
N THR A 136 -15.97 4.03 -6.75
CA THR A 136 -15.68 5.42 -6.39
C THR A 136 -14.55 5.55 -5.38
N THR A 137 -14.39 4.56 -4.49
CA THR A 137 -13.28 4.49 -3.53
C THR A 137 -11.95 4.27 -4.28
N PRO A 138 -10.89 5.04 -3.97
CA PRO A 138 -9.57 4.83 -4.56
C PRO A 138 -8.91 3.54 -4.08
N PHE A 139 -8.17 2.90 -4.99
CA PHE A 139 -7.41 1.66 -4.69
C PHE A 139 -5.91 1.90 -4.63
N VAL A 140 -5.25 1.18 -3.72
CA VAL A 140 -3.81 0.95 -3.71
C VAL A 140 -3.52 -0.49 -4.10
N CYS A 141 -2.44 -0.74 -4.84
CA CYS A 141 -2.00 -2.07 -5.23
C CYS A 141 -0.48 -2.21 -5.09
N GLY A 142 -0.04 -3.42 -4.78
CA GLY A 142 1.38 -3.77 -4.74
C GLY A 142 1.97 -3.99 -6.14
N ALA A 143 3.25 -3.63 -6.30
CA ALA A 143 4.03 -3.93 -7.49
C ALA A 143 5.50 -4.22 -7.17
N ARG A 144 6.13 -5.10 -7.96
CA ARG A 144 7.55 -5.45 -7.85
C ARG A 144 8.41 -4.76 -8.91
N ASN A 145 7.79 -4.32 -9.99
CA ASN A 145 8.44 -3.71 -11.15
C ASN A 145 7.48 -2.74 -11.86
N LEU A 146 7.99 -2.01 -12.83
CA LEU A 146 7.22 -1.02 -13.59
C LEU A 146 6.06 -1.65 -14.38
N GLY A 147 6.27 -2.80 -14.99
CA GLY A 147 5.23 -3.47 -15.78
C GLY A 147 4.02 -3.83 -14.90
N GLU A 148 4.27 -4.41 -13.72
CA GLU A 148 3.21 -4.72 -12.75
C GLU A 148 2.50 -3.44 -12.27
N ALA A 149 3.25 -2.38 -11.93
CA ALA A 149 2.69 -1.09 -11.54
C ALA A 149 1.76 -0.52 -12.62
N LEU A 150 2.21 -0.53 -13.88
CA LEU A 150 1.42 0.02 -14.99
C LEU A 150 0.16 -0.81 -15.29
N ARG A 151 0.19 -2.14 -15.10
CA ARG A 151 -1.02 -2.97 -15.22
C ARG A 151 -2.05 -2.61 -14.13
N ARG A 152 -1.62 -2.46 -12.87
CA ARG A 152 -2.51 -2.03 -11.76
C ARG A 152 -3.10 -0.63 -12.01
N ILE A 153 -2.29 0.29 -12.53
CA ILE A 153 -2.76 1.64 -12.92
C ILE A 153 -3.77 1.56 -14.07
N ALA A 154 -3.53 0.72 -15.06
CA ALA A 154 -4.46 0.48 -16.17
C ALA A 154 -5.83 -0.03 -15.69
N GLU A 155 -5.84 -0.85 -14.62
CA GLU A 155 -7.05 -1.35 -13.97
C GLU A 155 -7.73 -0.30 -13.06
N GLY A 156 -7.15 0.90 -12.92
CA GLY A 156 -7.71 2.01 -12.17
C GLY A 156 -7.15 2.20 -10.75
N ALA A 157 -6.00 1.61 -10.40
CA ALA A 157 -5.32 1.89 -9.14
C ALA A 157 -4.91 3.37 -9.07
N ALA A 158 -5.21 4.04 -7.95
CA ALA A 158 -4.88 5.43 -7.67
C ALA A 158 -3.54 5.59 -6.95
N MET A 159 -2.98 4.52 -6.44
CA MET A 159 -1.70 4.44 -5.74
C MET A 159 -1.02 3.10 -6.02
N ILE A 160 0.30 3.13 -6.06
CA ILE A 160 1.14 1.93 -6.09
C ILE A 160 1.96 1.88 -4.80
N ARG A 161 2.23 0.69 -4.31
CA ARG A 161 3.22 0.45 -3.26
C ARG A 161 4.16 -0.69 -3.67
N THR A 162 5.35 -0.74 -3.11
CA THR A 162 6.15 -1.95 -3.22
C THR A 162 5.41 -3.13 -2.55
N LYS A 163 5.54 -4.33 -3.09
CA LYS A 163 5.08 -5.53 -2.37
C LYS A 163 5.99 -5.82 -1.17
N GLY A 164 7.31 -5.73 -1.35
CA GLY A 164 8.26 -6.14 -0.34
C GLY A 164 8.06 -7.61 0.04
N GLU A 165 8.37 -7.96 1.27
CA GLU A 165 7.98 -9.23 1.87
C GLU A 165 7.34 -8.96 3.24
N PRO A 166 6.01 -8.76 3.28
CA PRO A 166 5.30 -8.29 4.47
C PRO A 166 5.43 -9.23 5.66
N GLY A 167 5.56 -8.66 6.87
CA GLY A 167 5.64 -9.43 8.11
C GLY A 167 7.00 -10.02 8.43
N THR A 168 8.02 -9.75 7.62
CA THR A 168 9.38 -10.26 7.84
C THR A 168 10.22 -9.35 8.75
N GLY A 169 9.98 -8.05 8.74
CA GLY A 169 10.91 -7.08 9.32
C GLY A 169 12.23 -6.99 8.57
N ASP A 170 12.28 -7.51 7.34
CA ASP A 170 13.42 -7.46 6.41
C ASP A 170 13.03 -6.66 5.18
N VAL A 171 13.66 -5.52 5.01
CA VAL A 171 13.32 -4.53 3.99
C VAL A 171 13.89 -4.87 2.60
N VAL A 172 14.69 -5.94 2.48
CA VAL A 172 15.48 -6.25 1.26
C VAL A 172 14.62 -6.27 -0.02
N HIS A 173 13.45 -6.91 0.01
CA HIS A 173 12.58 -7.00 -1.17
C HIS A 173 11.89 -5.66 -1.48
N ALA A 174 11.52 -4.87 -0.49
CA ALA A 174 10.98 -3.53 -0.72
C ALA A 174 12.03 -2.62 -1.39
N VAL A 175 13.29 -2.70 -0.95
CA VAL A 175 14.43 -2.01 -1.58
C VAL A 175 14.61 -2.47 -3.03
N GLN A 176 14.59 -3.77 -3.28
CA GLN A 176 14.73 -4.33 -4.63
C GLN A 176 13.62 -3.81 -5.55
N HIS A 177 12.36 -3.86 -5.11
CA HIS A 177 11.22 -3.40 -5.91
C HIS A 177 11.26 -1.91 -6.18
N MET A 178 11.55 -1.08 -5.19
CA MET A 178 11.66 0.37 -5.37
C MET A 178 12.78 0.72 -6.36
N ARG A 179 13.97 0.12 -6.18
CA ARG A 179 15.10 0.32 -7.10
C ARG A 179 14.78 -0.18 -8.52
N GLN A 180 14.05 -1.30 -8.64
CA GLN A 180 13.64 -1.84 -9.93
C GLN A 180 12.71 -0.87 -10.66
N ILE A 181 11.64 -0.41 -9.99
CA ILE A 181 10.68 0.56 -10.56
C ILE A 181 11.40 1.85 -10.98
N VAL A 182 12.21 2.44 -10.10
CA VAL A 182 12.94 3.69 -10.39
C VAL A 182 13.92 3.51 -11.56
N ARG A 183 14.64 2.39 -11.61
CA ARG A 183 15.56 2.07 -12.70
C ARG A 183 14.83 1.94 -14.03
N GLU A 184 13.71 1.22 -14.05
CA GLU A 184 12.91 1.01 -15.27
C GLU A 184 12.25 2.31 -15.75
N ILE A 185 11.78 3.17 -14.86
CA ILE A 185 11.31 4.51 -15.21
C ILE A 185 12.42 5.31 -15.89
N ARG A 186 13.62 5.35 -15.28
CA ARG A 186 14.77 6.06 -15.87
C ARG A 186 15.16 5.50 -17.24
N ALA A 187 15.12 4.19 -17.42
CA ALA A 187 15.41 3.57 -18.69
C ALA A 187 14.44 4.03 -19.79
N LEU A 188 13.15 4.20 -19.49
CA LEU A 188 12.18 4.69 -20.46
C LEU A 188 12.43 6.14 -20.91
N THR A 189 12.98 6.99 -20.03
CA THR A 189 13.15 8.43 -20.33
C THR A 189 14.18 8.72 -21.42
N VAL A 190 15.01 7.76 -21.79
CA VAL A 190 16.06 7.90 -22.80
C VAL A 190 15.74 7.19 -24.12
N LEU A 191 14.57 6.51 -24.21
CA LEU A 191 14.14 5.78 -25.40
C LEU A 191 13.48 6.71 -26.43
N GLY A 192 13.72 6.43 -27.71
CA GLY A 192 12.97 7.02 -28.81
C GLY A 192 11.53 6.49 -28.90
N ASP A 193 10.66 7.26 -29.58
CA ASP A 193 9.22 6.91 -29.67
C ASP A 193 9.00 5.51 -30.28
N GLU A 194 9.79 5.08 -31.25
CA GLU A 194 9.72 3.74 -31.87
C GLU A 194 10.14 2.62 -30.89
N GLU A 195 11.05 2.89 -29.97
CA GLU A 195 11.52 1.94 -28.98
C GLU A 195 10.47 1.69 -27.88
N LEU A 196 9.61 2.69 -27.59
CA LEU A 196 8.58 2.58 -26.58
C LEU A 196 7.52 1.51 -26.90
N TYR A 197 7.28 1.18 -28.18
CA TYR A 197 6.42 0.06 -28.55
C TYR A 197 7.00 -1.28 -28.08
N ASN A 198 8.32 -1.45 -28.22
CA ASN A 198 8.98 -2.65 -27.72
C ASN A 198 9.04 -2.67 -26.19
N ALA A 199 9.31 -1.53 -25.54
CA ALA A 199 9.29 -1.40 -24.11
C ALA A 199 7.92 -1.78 -23.51
N ALA A 200 6.81 -1.37 -24.14
CA ALA A 200 5.46 -1.74 -23.75
C ALA A 200 5.24 -3.26 -23.79
N LYS A 201 5.75 -3.95 -24.79
CA LYS A 201 5.71 -5.42 -24.90
C LYS A 201 6.53 -6.08 -23.78
N VAL A 202 7.75 -5.61 -23.54
CA VAL A 202 8.65 -6.15 -22.50
C VAL A 202 8.04 -5.99 -21.10
N HIS A 203 7.45 -4.81 -20.80
CA HIS A 203 6.78 -4.57 -19.54
C HIS A 203 5.40 -5.23 -19.43
N GLY A 204 4.82 -5.72 -20.54
CA GLY A 204 3.45 -6.24 -20.59
C GLY A 204 2.45 -5.18 -20.11
N ALA A 205 2.61 -3.93 -20.53
CA ALA A 205 1.86 -2.78 -20.08
C ALA A 205 1.28 -1.97 -21.24
N PRO A 206 0.18 -1.21 -21.06
CA PRO A 206 -0.40 -0.38 -22.09
C PRO A 206 0.59 0.67 -22.59
N TYR A 207 0.71 0.78 -23.92
CA TYR A 207 1.64 1.72 -24.57
C TYR A 207 1.47 3.17 -24.10
N GLU A 208 0.24 3.62 -23.92
CA GLU A 208 -0.03 5.01 -23.50
C GLU A 208 0.51 5.32 -22.10
N LEU A 209 0.46 4.35 -21.18
CA LEU A 209 1.06 4.50 -19.85
C LEU A 209 2.58 4.49 -19.91
N VAL A 210 3.18 3.59 -20.70
CA VAL A 210 4.63 3.55 -20.92
C VAL A 210 5.12 4.89 -21.51
N ARG A 211 4.45 5.41 -22.52
CA ARG A 211 4.73 6.72 -23.12
C ARG A 211 4.57 7.88 -22.13
N MET A 212 3.55 7.83 -21.28
CA MET A 212 3.34 8.84 -20.23
C MET A 212 4.51 8.85 -19.23
N VAL A 213 4.94 7.67 -18.78
CA VAL A 213 6.09 7.53 -17.87
C VAL A 213 7.39 7.97 -18.54
N ALA A 214 7.63 7.60 -19.79
CA ALA A 214 8.81 8.03 -20.55
C ALA A 214 8.91 9.57 -20.61
N LYS A 215 7.79 10.25 -20.84
CA LYS A 215 7.74 11.72 -20.92
C LYS A 215 7.85 12.43 -19.57
N SER A 216 7.23 11.87 -18.53
CA SER A 216 7.17 12.51 -17.20
C SER A 216 8.33 12.15 -16.28
N GLY A 217 9.01 11.02 -16.54
CA GLY A 217 10.03 10.48 -15.65
C GLY A 217 9.50 9.95 -14.32
N LYS A 218 8.17 9.72 -14.19
CA LYS A 218 7.53 9.23 -12.97
C LYS A 218 6.24 8.48 -13.28
N LEU A 219 5.77 7.71 -12.31
CA LEU A 219 4.42 7.13 -12.38
C LEU A 219 3.34 8.21 -12.38
N PRO A 220 2.19 7.98 -13.02
CA PRO A 220 1.05 8.92 -13.01
C PRO A 220 0.27 8.92 -11.68
N VAL A 221 0.66 8.06 -10.74
CA VAL A 221 0.11 7.93 -9.39
C VAL A 221 1.23 7.88 -8.37
N PRO A 222 0.99 8.19 -7.08
CA PRO A 222 2.00 8.05 -6.02
C PRO A 222 2.54 6.62 -5.91
N ASN A 223 3.84 6.51 -5.59
CA ASN A 223 4.53 5.25 -5.36
C ASN A 223 5.04 5.18 -3.92
N PHE A 224 4.44 4.31 -3.12
CA PHE A 224 4.70 4.15 -1.71
C PHE A 224 5.60 2.93 -1.44
N SER A 225 6.15 2.85 -0.24
CA SER A 225 6.89 1.68 0.20
C SER A 225 6.11 0.87 1.21
N ALA A 226 6.11 -0.44 1.02
CA ALA A 226 5.56 -1.42 1.96
C ALA A 226 6.42 -2.69 1.97
N GLY A 227 6.31 -3.46 3.05
CA GLY A 227 6.90 -4.78 3.21
C GLY A 227 8.28 -4.79 3.87
N GLY A 228 8.33 -5.22 5.12
CA GLY A 228 9.57 -5.45 5.85
C GLY A 228 10.13 -4.26 6.63
N ILE A 229 9.49 -3.10 6.64
CA ILE A 229 9.93 -1.93 7.40
C ILE A 229 9.73 -2.19 8.90
N ALA A 230 10.81 -2.11 9.68
CA ALA A 230 10.81 -2.38 11.10
C ALA A 230 11.53 -1.32 11.94
N THR A 231 12.37 -0.47 11.34
CA THR A 231 13.18 0.52 12.03
C THR A 231 13.01 1.92 11.43
N PRO A 232 13.33 2.99 12.20
CA PRO A 232 13.38 4.36 11.65
C PRO A 232 14.33 4.47 10.46
N ALA A 233 15.48 3.79 10.51
CA ALA A 233 16.45 3.80 9.43
C ALA A 233 15.92 3.12 8.15
N ASP A 234 15.11 2.04 8.26
CA ASP A 234 14.45 1.41 7.10
C ASP A 234 13.47 2.39 6.43
N ALA A 235 12.67 3.10 7.23
CA ALA A 235 11.74 4.11 6.72
C ALA A 235 12.48 5.24 5.98
N ALA A 236 13.53 5.79 6.57
CA ALA A 236 14.37 6.81 5.94
C ALA A 236 15.04 6.29 4.65
N LEU A 237 15.54 5.04 4.65
CA LEU A 237 16.13 4.41 3.47
C LEU A 237 15.11 4.36 2.31
N MET A 238 13.90 3.91 2.57
CA MET A 238 12.89 3.81 1.51
C MET A 238 12.48 5.17 0.96
N MET A 239 12.37 6.19 1.81
CA MET A 239 12.10 7.57 1.38
C MET A 239 13.25 8.11 0.51
N GLN A 240 14.51 7.89 0.87
CA GLN A 240 15.68 8.28 0.07
C GLN A 240 15.76 7.53 -1.27
N LEU A 241 15.22 6.31 -1.34
CA LEU A 241 15.13 5.55 -2.59
C LEU A 241 14.01 6.03 -3.52
N GLY A 242 13.16 6.95 -3.06
CA GLY A 242 12.11 7.56 -3.88
C GLY A 242 10.70 7.11 -3.53
N ALA A 243 10.49 6.45 -2.38
CA ALA A 243 9.15 6.27 -1.86
C ALA A 243 8.54 7.62 -1.48
N GLU A 244 7.25 7.78 -1.72
CA GLU A 244 6.53 9.02 -1.41
C GLU A 244 5.75 8.93 -0.10
N THR A 245 5.63 7.73 0.48
CA THR A 245 4.98 7.42 1.77
C THR A 245 5.41 6.03 2.22
N ILE A 246 5.31 5.76 3.52
CA ILE A 246 5.68 4.49 4.15
C ILE A 246 4.45 3.78 4.69
N PHE A 247 4.28 2.50 4.34
CA PHE A 247 3.41 1.57 5.05
C PHE A 247 4.23 0.78 6.06
N VAL A 248 3.75 0.72 7.30
CA VAL A 248 4.37 -0.10 8.35
C VAL A 248 3.29 -0.78 9.19
N GLY A 249 3.48 -2.04 9.50
CA GLY A 249 2.53 -2.82 10.28
C GLY A 249 3.19 -3.57 11.42
N SER A 250 3.65 -4.78 11.13
CA SER A 250 4.29 -5.66 12.13
C SER A 250 5.45 -4.99 12.86
N GLY A 251 6.20 -4.10 12.22
CA GLY A 251 7.32 -3.39 12.82
C GLY A 251 6.97 -2.53 14.04
N ILE A 252 5.70 -2.07 14.16
CA ILE A 252 5.27 -1.24 15.30
C ILE A 252 4.67 -2.10 16.40
N PHE A 253 3.68 -2.93 16.06
CA PHE A 253 2.81 -3.57 17.05
C PHE A 253 3.16 -5.02 17.38
N MET A 254 4.22 -5.59 16.79
CA MET A 254 4.65 -6.95 17.11
C MET A 254 5.83 -6.93 18.08
N LYS A 255 5.75 -7.78 19.12
CA LYS A 255 6.84 -8.08 20.05
C LYS A 255 7.70 -9.21 19.49
N GLU A 256 7.07 -10.32 19.16
CA GLU A 256 7.63 -11.47 18.48
C GLU A 256 6.92 -11.67 17.13
N ARG A 257 7.28 -12.70 16.38
CA ARG A 257 6.72 -12.96 15.05
C ARG A 257 5.21 -13.20 15.04
N ASP A 258 4.70 -13.79 16.11
CA ASP A 258 3.30 -14.19 16.29
C ASP A 258 2.64 -13.55 17.52
N THR A 259 3.39 -12.75 18.26
CA THR A 259 2.93 -12.15 19.51
C THR A 259 2.86 -10.63 19.37
N PRO A 260 1.66 -10.03 19.30
CA PRO A 260 1.50 -8.58 19.32
C PRO A 260 1.81 -8.01 20.71
N LEU A 261 2.14 -6.71 20.75
CA LEU A 261 2.17 -5.93 21.97
C LEU A 261 0.75 -5.83 22.54
N ASP A 262 0.59 -6.07 23.85
CA ASP A 262 -0.67 -5.88 24.58
C ASP A 262 -0.85 -4.41 24.93
N VAL A 263 -1.21 -3.61 23.92
CA VAL A 263 -1.39 -2.15 24.08
C VAL A 263 -2.65 -1.78 24.87
N GLU A 264 -3.58 -2.72 25.06
CA GLU A 264 -4.85 -2.49 25.76
C GLU A 264 -4.71 -2.68 27.28
N ASN A 265 -3.89 -3.65 27.73
CA ASN A 265 -3.80 -4.02 29.14
C ASN A 265 -2.42 -3.80 29.74
N ASN A 266 -1.36 -3.59 28.95
CA ASN A 266 0.00 -3.37 29.40
C ASN A 266 0.49 -1.95 29.06
N PRO A 267 0.52 -1.01 30.04
CA PRO A 267 0.97 0.35 29.80
C PRO A 267 2.39 0.48 29.25
N LEU A 268 3.31 -0.42 29.63
CA LEU A 268 4.68 -0.40 29.14
C LEU A 268 4.75 -0.79 27.64
N GLU A 269 3.98 -1.79 27.25
CA GLU A 269 3.91 -2.20 25.83
C GLU A 269 3.16 -1.17 24.97
N ARG A 270 2.19 -0.46 25.56
CA ARG A 270 1.56 0.69 24.91
C ARG A 270 2.56 1.81 24.69
N GLU A 271 3.36 2.18 25.68
CA GLU A 271 4.40 3.21 25.55
C GLU A 271 5.46 2.81 24.51
N GLU A 272 5.85 1.55 24.48
CA GLU A 272 6.75 1.00 23.46
C GLU A 272 6.17 1.15 22.06
N ALA A 273 4.89 0.81 21.84
CA ALA A 273 4.23 1.00 20.54
C ALA A 273 4.18 2.47 20.12
N VAL A 274 3.84 3.38 21.03
CA VAL A 274 3.84 4.84 20.79
C VAL A 274 5.24 5.33 20.39
N SER A 275 6.28 4.87 21.12
CA SER A 275 7.66 5.24 20.85
C SER A 275 8.10 4.78 19.45
N ARG A 276 7.84 3.51 19.10
CA ARG A 276 8.14 2.95 17.78
C ARG A 276 7.41 3.71 16.66
N ALA A 277 6.10 3.95 16.83
CA ALA A 277 5.28 4.65 15.86
C ALA A 277 5.79 6.08 15.61
N ARG A 278 6.07 6.85 16.66
CA ARG A 278 6.62 8.21 16.57
C ARG A 278 7.99 8.23 15.89
N ALA A 279 8.86 7.30 16.26
CA ALA A 279 10.20 7.22 15.66
C ALA A 279 10.17 6.98 14.16
N ILE A 280 9.26 6.11 13.67
CA ILE A 280 9.03 5.87 12.25
C ILE A 280 8.49 7.15 11.56
N VAL A 281 7.53 7.85 12.17
CA VAL A 281 6.98 9.10 11.62
C VAL A 281 8.07 10.18 11.51
N ILE A 282 8.87 10.37 12.56
CA ILE A 282 9.98 11.36 12.57
C ILE A 282 11.00 11.02 11.49
N ALA A 283 11.43 9.76 11.40
CA ALA A 283 12.40 9.33 10.39
C ALA A 283 11.87 9.43 8.96
N THR A 284 10.57 9.20 8.76
CA THR A 284 9.92 9.40 7.46
C THR A 284 9.86 10.88 7.08
N THR A 285 9.53 11.75 8.02
CA THR A 285 9.42 13.20 7.78
C THR A 285 10.79 13.84 7.53
N HIS A 286 11.81 13.40 8.26
CA HIS A 286 13.16 13.97 8.24
C HIS A 286 14.20 13.03 7.63
N PHE A 287 13.80 12.22 6.67
CA PHE A 287 14.60 11.12 6.09
C PHE A 287 15.95 11.55 5.52
N ASN A 288 16.14 12.82 5.17
CA ASN A 288 17.39 13.37 4.65
C ASN A 288 18.34 13.91 5.75
N ASP A 289 17.91 13.95 7.01
CA ASP A 289 18.77 14.39 8.13
C ASP A 289 19.19 13.18 8.98
N PRO A 290 20.45 12.69 8.81
CA PRO A 290 20.93 11.51 9.52
C PRO A 290 21.01 11.70 11.05
N ARG A 291 21.07 12.93 11.56
CA ARG A 291 21.07 13.20 13.00
C ARG A 291 19.69 12.97 13.59
N ILE A 292 18.65 13.49 12.94
CA ILE A 292 17.26 13.26 13.37
C ILE A 292 16.90 11.78 13.27
N VAL A 293 17.34 11.10 12.20
CA VAL A 293 17.12 9.64 12.07
C VAL A 293 17.86 8.86 13.16
N ALA A 294 19.07 9.30 13.57
CA ALA A 294 19.80 8.69 14.68
C ALA A 294 19.06 8.89 16.01
N GLU A 295 18.63 10.11 16.33
CA GLU A 295 17.85 10.43 17.54
C GLU A 295 16.55 9.63 17.60
N ALA A 296 15.83 9.53 16.48
CA ALA A 296 14.64 8.69 16.38
C ALA A 296 14.93 7.20 16.60
N SER A 297 16.08 6.72 16.13
CA SER A 297 16.51 5.34 16.32
C SER A 297 16.92 5.04 17.77
N GLU A 298 17.52 5.98 18.48
CA GLU A 298 17.87 5.89 19.90
C GLU A 298 16.64 5.87 20.81
N ALA A 299 15.54 6.50 20.39
CA ALA A 299 14.29 6.51 21.12
C ALA A 299 13.57 5.16 21.14
N VAL A 300 13.93 4.23 20.25
CA VAL A 300 13.31 2.90 20.15
C VAL A 300 14.10 1.88 20.97
N THR A 301 13.50 1.35 22.03
CA THR A 301 14.14 0.40 22.95
C THR A 301 14.15 -1.04 22.45
N GLY A 302 13.44 -1.35 21.38
CA GLY A 302 13.38 -2.68 20.75
C GLY A 302 12.69 -2.64 19.39
N THR A 303 13.00 -3.62 18.57
CA THR A 303 12.33 -3.85 17.28
C THR A 303 11.71 -5.24 17.28
N MET A 304 10.74 -5.48 16.40
CA MET A 304 10.20 -6.82 16.22
C MET A 304 11.32 -7.80 15.84
N LYS A 305 11.24 -9.03 16.33
CA LYS A 305 12.10 -10.12 15.88
C LYS A 305 11.76 -10.50 14.45
N GLY A 306 12.61 -10.10 13.51
CA GLY A 306 12.42 -10.33 12.08
C GLY A 306 12.67 -11.78 11.64
N LEU A 307 12.36 -12.03 10.38
CA LEU A 307 12.68 -13.24 9.63
C LEU A 307 13.40 -12.80 8.36
N ALA A 308 14.63 -13.27 8.15
CA ALA A 308 15.35 -12.98 6.91
C ALA A 308 14.52 -13.47 5.71
N ALA A 309 14.26 -12.60 4.75
CA ALA A 309 13.46 -12.94 3.57
C ALA A 309 14.06 -14.11 2.77
N ALA A 310 15.38 -14.23 2.78
CA ALA A 310 16.10 -15.36 2.15
C ALA A 310 15.85 -16.73 2.81
N ALA A 311 15.25 -16.76 4.01
CA ALA A 311 14.90 -18.01 4.71
C ALA A 311 13.47 -18.48 4.40
N ILE A 312 12.73 -17.77 3.55
CA ILE A 312 11.34 -18.09 3.16
C ILE A 312 11.38 -18.93 1.88
N GLU A 313 10.69 -20.05 1.88
CA GLU A 313 10.51 -20.87 0.68
C GLU A 313 9.77 -20.07 -0.41
N GLU A 314 10.14 -20.25 -1.68
CA GLU A 314 9.58 -19.49 -2.81
C GLU A 314 8.05 -19.53 -2.88
N GLN A 315 7.45 -20.68 -2.57
CA GLN A 315 6.01 -20.88 -2.53
C GLN A 315 5.29 -20.10 -1.41
N ASP A 316 6.03 -19.68 -0.36
CA ASP A 316 5.52 -18.95 0.79
C ASP A 316 5.73 -17.43 0.68
N LEU A 317 6.37 -16.98 -0.40
CA LEU A 317 6.57 -15.56 -0.68
C LEU A 317 5.23 -14.91 -1.06
N MET A 318 4.79 -13.95 -0.26
CA MET A 318 3.54 -13.22 -0.54
C MET A 318 3.67 -12.33 -1.78
N GLN A 319 4.86 -11.78 -2.03
CA GLN A 319 5.12 -10.89 -3.16
C GLN A 319 4.88 -11.52 -4.53
N THR A 320 4.89 -12.84 -4.64
CA THR A 320 4.69 -13.55 -5.90
C THR A 320 3.23 -13.62 -6.33
N ARG A 321 2.30 -13.38 -5.40
CA ARG A 321 0.86 -13.44 -5.65
C ARG A 321 0.39 -12.29 -6.53
N GLY A 322 -0.51 -12.57 -7.47
CA GLY A 322 -1.18 -11.58 -8.31
C GLY A 322 -0.20 -10.70 -9.10
N TRP A 323 0.63 -11.31 -9.92
CA TRP A 323 1.60 -10.63 -10.79
C TRP A 323 0.99 -10.01 -12.05
#